data_0a300d47e8c643da33513f0b26cdb6bb
#
_entry.id   0a300d47e8c643da33513f0b26cdb6bb
#
_cell.length_a   1.000
_cell.length_b   1.000
_cell.length_c   1.000
_cell.angle_alpha   90.00
_cell.angle_beta   90.00
_cell.angle_gamma   90.00
#
_symmetry.space_group_name_H-M   'P 1'
#
loop_
_entity.id
_entity.type
_entity.pdbx_description
1 polymer ?
#
loop_
_entity_poly.entity_id
_entity_poly.type
_entity_poly.pdbx_seq_one_letter_code
_entity_poly.pdbx_strand_id
1 'polypeptide(L)'
;VSRGTVDRALHNRGRVNPEVAAKIHKIAAELGYKPNLIGQALVKSRREFKLGAILQSTETPTMQIVRAGVQRAAEELAASGVELIMRENRGLDTEMVLEHIEELVSQGVQGLAIAPNNSPEIRQCIDELYEQGIPVITLNSDAPGSRRLAFIGMDNYRAGQTAAGLLRLMLPEGGKVLPLAGHLNNTAHNNRLNGFMDTINGETGNEIELLAFQPCFDRDDYAHEITQHALRANPDLTGIYVASNGQVGACAAVEEEGRKGKVKVVAFDLNPMNMELLQSDSLSFVLDQKAFEQGYRPPFLLFDYLQNKKTPEKELLYTDIAIKTKFNSDKPVGME
;
A
#
# COMPACT_ATOMS: atom_id res chain seq x y z
N VAL A 1 21.77 1.18 -48.55
CA VAL A 1 21.43 0.17 -47.56
C VAL A 1 19.93 0.02 -47.51
N SER A 2 19.40 -1.23 -47.47
CA SER A 2 17.96 -1.44 -47.46
C SER A 2 17.37 -1.10 -46.08
N ARG A 3 16.06 -0.75 -46.06
CA ARG A 3 15.32 -0.45 -44.82
C ARG A 3 15.46 -1.61 -43.81
N GLY A 4 15.42 -2.87 -44.28
CA GLY A 4 15.57 -4.05 -43.45
C GLY A 4 16.97 -4.24 -42.87
N THR A 5 18.02 -3.73 -43.53
CA THR A 5 19.40 -3.74 -43.02
C THR A 5 19.57 -2.68 -41.94
N VAL A 6 18.96 -1.50 -42.12
CA VAL A 6 18.98 -0.44 -41.12
C VAL A 6 18.23 -0.89 -39.84
N ASP A 7 17.05 -1.49 -40.00
CA ASP A 7 16.27 -2.03 -38.86
C ASP A 7 17.03 -3.10 -38.09
N ARG A 8 17.68 -4.06 -38.78
CA ARG A 8 18.49 -5.10 -38.13
C ARG A 8 19.70 -4.54 -37.40
N ALA A 9 20.40 -3.54 -37.97
CA ALA A 9 21.52 -2.90 -37.34
C ALA A 9 21.09 -2.16 -36.05
N LEU A 10 20.06 -1.30 -36.12
CA LEU A 10 19.59 -0.49 -34.99
C LEU A 10 19.05 -1.35 -33.82
N HIS A 11 18.62 -2.58 -34.09
CA HIS A 11 18.06 -3.49 -33.09
C HIS A 11 18.94 -4.69 -32.76
N ASN A 12 20.21 -4.69 -33.19
CA ASN A 12 21.20 -5.76 -32.97
C ASN A 12 20.70 -7.18 -33.33
N ARG A 13 19.88 -7.30 -34.39
CA ARG A 13 19.26 -8.58 -34.82
C ARG A 13 20.12 -9.47 -35.70
N GLY A 14 21.44 -9.31 -35.70
CA GLY A 14 22.42 -10.13 -36.46
C GLY A 14 22.28 -10.04 -37.99
N ARG A 15 23.16 -10.75 -38.73
CA ARG A 15 23.21 -10.79 -40.21
C ARG A 15 23.37 -9.43 -40.89
N VAL A 16 24.04 -8.47 -40.25
CA VAL A 16 24.47 -7.19 -40.81
C VAL A 16 26.02 -7.15 -40.77
N ASN A 17 26.66 -6.72 -41.85
CA ASN A 17 28.09 -6.54 -41.85
C ASN A 17 28.51 -5.54 -40.77
N PRO A 18 29.52 -5.85 -39.91
CA PRO A 18 29.88 -5.00 -38.76
C PRO A 18 30.22 -3.55 -39.14
N GLU A 19 30.90 -3.33 -40.26
CA GLU A 19 31.23 -1.97 -40.74
C GLU A 19 29.99 -1.18 -41.15
N VAL A 20 29.00 -1.86 -41.76
CA VAL A 20 27.73 -1.26 -42.13
C VAL A 20 26.89 -0.95 -40.89
N ALA A 21 26.91 -1.84 -39.90
CA ALA A 21 26.23 -1.62 -38.63
C ALA A 21 26.78 -0.40 -37.88
N ALA A 22 28.15 -0.33 -37.78
CA ALA A 22 28.81 0.82 -37.13
C ALA A 22 28.50 2.15 -37.83
N LYS A 23 28.45 2.16 -39.17
CA LYS A 23 28.07 3.36 -39.92
C LYS A 23 26.61 3.76 -39.68
N ILE A 24 25.71 2.80 -39.59
CA ILE A 24 24.29 3.05 -39.28
C ILE A 24 24.13 3.63 -37.87
N HIS A 25 24.78 3.05 -36.86
CA HIS A 25 24.73 3.58 -35.49
C HIS A 25 25.34 4.99 -35.38
N LYS A 26 26.41 5.30 -36.11
CA LYS A 26 26.99 6.63 -36.15
C LYS A 26 26.00 7.66 -36.71
N ILE A 27 25.38 7.37 -37.85
CA ILE A 27 24.40 8.25 -38.50
C ILE A 27 23.17 8.41 -37.60
N ALA A 28 22.70 7.33 -36.95
CA ALA A 28 21.55 7.40 -36.01
C ALA A 28 21.85 8.34 -34.82
N ALA A 29 23.07 8.28 -34.27
CA ALA A 29 23.51 9.18 -33.22
C ALA A 29 23.61 10.62 -33.68
N GLU A 30 24.16 10.88 -34.86
CA GLU A 30 24.24 12.23 -35.47
C GLU A 30 22.85 12.85 -35.73
N LEU A 31 21.87 12.03 -36.10
CA LEU A 31 20.47 12.45 -36.32
C LEU A 31 19.64 12.51 -35.06
N GLY A 32 20.21 12.22 -33.87
CA GLY A 32 19.48 12.18 -32.61
C GLY A 32 18.38 11.10 -32.58
N TYR A 33 18.52 10.06 -33.41
CA TYR A 33 17.53 8.99 -33.51
C TYR A 33 17.51 8.20 -32.19
N LYS A 34 16.40 8.29 -31.46
CA LYS A 34 16.10 7.38 -30.34
C LYS A 34 15.13 6.31 -30.84
N PRO A 35 15.44 5.00 -30.70
CA PRO A 35 14.49 3.96 -31.04
C PRO A 35 13.15 4.26 -30.38
N ASN A 36 12.08 4.34 -31.17
CA ASN A 36 10.75 4.53 -30.62
C ASN A 36 10.32 3.24 -29.91
N LEU A 37 10.55 3.19 -28.60
CA LEU A 37 10.14 2.07 -27.74
C LEU A 37 8.63 1.83 -27.82
N ILE A 38 7.86 2.88 -28.04
CA ILE A 38 6.40 2.80 -28.27
C ILE A 38 6.10 2.10 -29.61
N GLY A 39 6.85 2.40 -30.67
CA GLY A 39 6.71 1.71 -31.95
C GLY A 39 7.11 0.23 -31.89
N GLN A 40 8.07 -0.14 -31.05
CA GLN A 40 8.44 -1.54 -30.82
C GLN A 40 7.41 -2.27 -29.96
N ALA A 41 6.82 -1.61 -28.96
CA ALA A 41 5.70 -2.13 -28.20
C ALA A 41 4.49 -2.38 -29.11
N LEU A 42 4.14 -1.46 -30.00
CA LEU A 42 3.04 -1.60 -30.98
C LEU A 42 3.24 -2.79 -31.94
N VAL A 43 4.46 -3.13 -32.30
CA VAL A 43 4.75 -4.31 -33.16
C VAL A 43 4.77 -5.61 -32.36
N LYS A 44 5.11 -5.58 -31.07
CA LYS A 44 5.02 -6.72 -30.16
C LYS A 44 3.61 -6.95 -29.58
N SER A 45 2.77 -5.91 -29.51
CA SER A 45 1.47 -5.96 -28.85
C SER A 45 0.31 -6.17 -29.84
N ARG A 46 0.21 -7.37 -30.42
CA ARG A 46 -1.08 -7.94 -30.84
C ARG A 46 -1.76 -8.75 -29.72
N ARG A 47 -1.24 -8.69 -28.49
CA ARG A 47 -1.89 -9.30 -27.32
C ARG A 47 -2.48 -8.17 -26.48
N GLU A 48 -3.78 -8.09 -26.49
CA GLU A 48 -4.54 -7.29 -25.52
C GLU A 48 -4.43 -8.01 -24.16
N PHE A 49 -3.98 -7.29 -23.15
CA PHE A 49 -3.95 -7.81 -21.78
C PHE A 49 -5.10 -7.21 -21.00
N LYS A 50 -5.81 -8.09 -20.26
CA LYS A 50 -6.81 -7.65 -19.30
C LYS A 50 -6.32 -7.95 -17.89
N LEU A 51 -6.29 -6.91 -17.05
CA LEU A 51 -5.97 -7.02 -15.63
C LEU A 51 -7.19 -6.64 -14.80
N GLY A 52 -7.32 -7.23 -13.63
CA GLY A 52 -8.32 -6.84 -12.65
C GLY A 52 -7.66 -6.22 -11.43
N ALA A 53 -8.35 -5.27 -10.80
CA ALA A 53 -8.00 -4.75 -9.49
C ALA A 53 -9.22 -4.78 -8.57
N ILE A 54 -9.07 -5.30 -7.35
CA ILE A 54 -10.15 -5.38 -6.36
C ILE A 54 -9.69 -4.67 -5.10
N LEU A 55 -10.41 -3.61 -4.71
CA LEU A 55 -10.12 -2.78 -3.55
C LEU A 55 -11.27 -2.85 -2.54
N GLN A 56 -10.93 -3.05 -1.26
CA GLN A 56 -11.88 -3.03 -0.14
C GLN A 56 -11.72 -1.74 0.67
N SER A 57 -12.72 -1.43 1.49
CA SER A 57 -12.74 -0.25 2.38
C SER A 57 -12.47 1.06 1.65
N THR A 58 -12.98 1.19 0.41
CA THR A 58 -12.71 2.35 -0.46
C THR A 58 -13.31 3.65 0.04
N GLU A 59 -14.13 3.63 1.08
CA GLU A 59 -14.60 4.81 1.82
C GLU A 59 -13.49 5.45 2.68
N THR A 60 -12.41 4.74 2.99
CA THR A 60 -11.34 5.28 3.83
C THR A 60 -10.38 6.17 3.04
N PRO A 61 -9.85 7.25 3.64
CA PRO A 61 -8.94 8.17 2.96
C PRO A 61 -7.71 7.48 2.38
N THR A 62 -7.15 6.51 3.09
CA THR A 62 -5.96 5.75 2.65
C THR A 62 -6.25 4.92 1.41
N MET A 63 -7.40 4.23 1.37
CA MET A 63 -7.77 3.43 0.20
C MET A 63 -8.13 4.29 -1.02
N GLN A 64 -8.56 5.56 -0.83
CA GLN A 64 -8.68 6.50 -1.93
C GLN A 64 -7.32 6.83 -2.58
N ILE A 65 -6.24 6.92 -1.77
CA ILE A 65 -4.89 7.11 -2.29
C ILE A 65 -4.40 5.85 -3.04
N VAL A 66 -4.66 4.65 -2.51
CA VAL A 66 -4.38 3.38 -3.21
C VAL A 66 -5.13 3.33 -4.54
N ARG A 67 -6.42 3.67 -4.53
CA ARG A 67 -7.26 3.75 -5.73
C ARG A 67 -6.69 4.67 -6.79
N ALA A 68 -6.25 5.87 -6.40
CA ALA A 68 -5.62 6.82 -7.31
C ALA A 68 -4.34 6.22 -7.94
N GLY A 69 -3.55 5.44 -7.19
CA GLY A 69 -2.42 4.70 -7.71
C GLY A 69 -2.81 3.68 -8.78
N VAL A 70 -3.85 2.88 -8.54
CA VAL A 70 -4.39 1.91 -9.53
C VAL A 70 -4.89 2.62 -10.78
N GLN A 71 -5.62 3.74 -10.63
CA GLN A 71 -6.13 4.52 -11.75
C GLN A 71 -4.98 5.09 -12.60
N ARG A 72 -3.96 5.63 -11.96
CA ARG A 72 -2.78 6.14 -12.66
C ARG A 72 -2.05 5.04 -13.42
N ALA A 73 -1.90 3.86 -12.83
CA ALA A 73 -1.34 2.70 -13.52
C ALA A 73 -2.19 2.27 -14.72
N ALA A 74 -3.52 2.29 -14.60
CA ALA A 74 -4.43 1.97 -15.69
C ALA A 74 -4.25 2.93 -16.90
N GLU A 75 -4.17 4.24 -16.64
CA GLU A 75 -3.95 5.26 -17.66
C GLU A 75 -2.64 5.03 -18.42
N GLU A 76 -1.55 4.75 -17.70
CA GLU A 76 -0.24 4.55 -18.31
C GLU A 76 -0.15 3.21 -19.08
N LEU A 77 -0.73 2.14 -18.54
CA LEU A 77 -0.72 0.82 -19.15
C LEU A 77 -1.65 0.74 -20.39
N ALA A 78 -2.68 1.59 -20.47
CA ALA A 78 -3.55 1.67 -21.64
C ALA A 78 -2.76 1.96 -22.92
N ALA A 79 -1.70 2.78 -22.85
CA ALA A 79 -0.81 3.03 -23.97
C ALA A 79 -0.04 1.77 -24.47
N SER A 80 0.05 0.74 -23.61
CA SER A 80 0.66 -0.56 -23.92
C SER A 80 -0.36 -1.64 -24.31
N GLY A 81 -1.63 -1.28 -24.49
CA GLY A 81 -2.71 -2.20 -24.86
C GLY A 81 -3.22 -3.04 -23.67
N VAL A 82 -3.10 -2.54 -22.46
CA VAL A 82 -3.64 -3.18 -21.26
C VAL A 82 -4.96 -2.52 -20.88
N GLU A 83 -6.01 -3.33 -20.75
CA GLU A 83 -7.27 -2.96 -20.12
C GLU A 83 -7.20 -3.32 -18.64
N LEU A 84 -7.39 -2.37 -17.74
CA LEU A 84 -7.46 -2.61 -16.30
C LEU A 84 -8.88 -2.34 -15.81
N ILE A 85 -9.54 -3.39 -15.29
CA ILE A 85 -10.90 -3.35 -14.78
C ILE A 85 -10.84 -3.32 -13.27
N MET A 86 -11.43 -2.30 -12.63
CA MET A 86 -11.43 -2.15 -11.18
C MET A 86 -12.80 -2.50 -10.59
N ARG A 87 -12.78 -3.17 -9.44
CA ARG A 87 -13.93 -3.43 -8.58
C ARG A 87 -13.65 -2.90 -7.18
N GLU A 88 -14.66 -2.34 -6.58
CA GLU A 88 -14.55 -1.65 -5.31
C GLU A 88 -15.72 -2.05 -4.40
N ASN A 89 -15.42 -2.26 -3.11
CA ASN A 89 -16.46 -2.43 -2.10
C ASN A 89 -16.14 -1.63 -0.84
N ARG A 90 -17.20 -1.31 -0.10
CA ARG A 90 -17.09 -0.66 1.19
C ARG A 90 -16.89 -1.72 2.27
N GLY A 91 -16.09 -1.38 3.30
CA GLY A 91 -15.76 -2.30 4.37
C GLY A 91 -14.95 -3.53 3.91
N LEU A 92 -14.89 -4.53 4.77
CA LEU A 92 -14.21 -5.81 4.54
C LEU A 92 -15.26 -6.90 4.38
N ASP A 93 -15.48 -7.37 3.17
CA ASP A 93 -16.47 -8.39 2.83
C ASP A 93 -15.85 -9.47 1.95
N THR A 94 -15.71 -10.69 2.51
CA THR A 94 -15.12 -11.84 1.82
C THR A 94 -15.95 -12.30 0.63
N GLU A 95 -17.26 -12.36 0.81
CA GLU A 95 -18.20 -12.84 -0.22
C GLU A 95 -18.16 -11.92 -1.44
N MET A 96 -18.25 -10.62 -1.20
CA MET A 96 -18.15 -9.60 -2.26
C MET A 96 -16.82 -9.66 -3.04
N VAL A 97 -15.70 -9.92 -2.34
CA VAL A 97 -14.40 -10.06 -3.01
C VAL A 97 -14.38 -11.31 -3.92
N LEU A 98 -14.93 -12.42 -3.45
CA LEU A 98 -15.02 -13.66 -4.25
C LEU A 98 -15.92 -13.47 -5.47
N GLU A 99 -17.07 -12.82 -5.33
CA GLU A 99 -17.96 -12.45 -6.45
C GLU A 99 -17.23 -11.58 -7.48
N HIS A 100 -16.49 -10.58 -7.03
CA HIS A 100 -15.69 -9.73 -7.92
C HIS A 100 -14.59 -10.50 -8.64
N ILE A 101 -13.94 -11.47 -7.98
CA ILE A 101 -12.96 -12.34 -8.62
C ILE A 101 -13.63 -13.16 -9.73
N GLU A 102 -14.74 -13.84 -9.45
CA GLU A 102 -15.48 -14.64 -10.43
C GLU A 102 -15.93 -13.80 -11.63
N GLU A 103 -16.48 -12.61 -11.36
CA GLU A 103 -16.89 -11.67 -12.41
C GLU A 103 -15.72 -11.28 -13.31
N LEU A 104 -14.58 -10.87 -12.73
CA LEU A 104 -13.40 -10.46 -13.49
C LEU A 104 -12.79 -11.64 -14.29
N VAL A 105 -12.73 -12.82 -13.70
CA VAL A 105 -12.27 -14.03 -14.40
C VAL A 105 -13.19 -14.36 -15.58
N SER A 106 -14.51 -14.25 -15.40
CA SER A 106 -15.47 -14.46 -16.50
C SER A 106 -15.31 -13.44 -17.64
N GLN A 107 -14.82 -12.23 -17.34
CA GLN A 107 -14.49 -11.19 -18.33
C GLN A 107 -13.12 -11.41 -18.99
N GLY A 108 -12.41 -12.47 -18.63
CA GLY A 108 -11.15 -12.88 -19.23
C GLY A 108 -9.93 -12.11 -18.74
N VAL A 109 -9.91 -11.64 -17.48
CA VAL A 109 -8.70 -11.07 -16.89
C VAL A 109 -7.62 -12.15 -16.77
N GLN A 110 -6.38 -11.74 -16.99
CA GLN A 110 -5.22 -12.62 -17.03
C GLN A 110 -4.32 -12.48 -15.81
N GLY A 111 -4.64 -11.52 -14.92
CA GLY A 111 -3.96 -11.29 -13.65
C GLY A 111 -4.76 -10.33 -12.76
N LEU A 112 -4.62 -10.48 -11.45
CA LEU A 112 -5.41 -9.75 -10.46
C LEU A 112 -4.51 -9.06 -9.43
N ALA A 113 -4.81 -7.80 -9.13
CA ALA A 113 -4.28 -7.04 -8.01
C ALA A 113 -5.38 -6.91 -6.94
N ILE A 114 -5.19 -7.48 -5.76
CA ILE A 114 -6.25 -7.60 -4.76
C ILE A 114 -5.80 -7.03 -3.43
N ALA A 115 -6.62 -6.17 -2.81
CA ALA A 115 -6.51 -5.81 -1.40
C ALA A 115 -7.40 -6.78 -0.58
N PRO A 116 -6.88 -7.95 -0.11
CA PRO A 116 -7.71 -8.97 0.50
C PRO A 116 -7.95 -8.73 1.99
N ASN A 117 -8.95 -9.42 2.55
CA ASN A 117 -8.85 -9.86 3.94
C ASN A 117 -8.12 -11.21 4.01
N ASN A 118 -7.60 -11.56 5.19
CA ASN A 118 -6.89 -12.82 5.39
C ASN A 118 -7.85 -13.94 5.81
N SER A 119 -8.82 -14.29 4.95
CA SER A 119 -9.72 -15.42 5.19
C SER A 119 -9.21 -16.71 4.52
N PRO A 120 -9.57 -17.90 5.03
CA PRO A 120 -9.27 -19.17 4.37
C PRO A 120 -9.81 -19.24 2.94
N GLU A 121 -11.00 -18.70 2.70
CA GLU A 121 -11.68 -18.71 1.40
C GLU A 121 -10.92 -17.90 0.36
N ILE A 122 -10.42 -16.73 0.75
CA ILE A 122 -9.59 -15.89 -0.14
C ILE A 122 -8.27 -16.60 -0.48
N ARG A 123 -7.61 -17.23 0.51
CA ARG A 123 -6.38 -17.97 0.25
C ARG A 123 -6.61 -19.13 -0.71
N GLN A 124 -7.68 -19.91 -0.50
CA GLN A 124 -8.06 -21.01 -1.39
C GLN A 124 -8.35 -20.48 -2.80
N CYS A 125 -9.10 -19.40 -2.94
CA CYS A 125 -9.41 -18.81 -4.24
C CYS A 125 -8.13 -18.35 -4.97
N ILE A 126 -7.17 -17.75 -4.26
CA ILE A 126 -5.87 -17.37 -4.86
C ILE A 126 -5.10 -18.61 -5.34
N ASP A 127 -5.15 -19.72 -4.60
CA ASP A 127 -4.50 -20.97 -4.99
C ASP A 127 -5.17 -21.60 -6.23
N GLU A 128 -6.49 -21.54 -6.33
CA GLU A 128 -7.25 -21.98 -7.50
C GLU A 128 -6.95 -21.11 -8.73
N LEU A 129 -6.81 -19.80 -8.57
CA LEU A 129 -6.39 -18.89 -9.64
C LEU A 129 -4.97 -19.19 -10.13
N TYR A 130 -4.06 -19.52 -9.21
CA TYR A 130 -2.72 -19.93 -9.57
C TYR A 130 -2.72 -21.18 -10.45
N GLU A 131 -3.53 -22.21 -10.11
CA GLU A 131 -3.68 -23.44 -10.93
C GLU A 131 -4.27 -23.12 -12.32
N GLN A 132 -5.10 -22.12 -12.44
CA GLN A 132 -5.66 -21.62 -13.71
C GLN A 132 -4.65 -20.77 -14.50
N GLY A 133 -3.47 -20.46 -13.94
CA GLY A 133 -2.44 -19.63 -14.57
C GLY A 133 -2.75 -18.13 -14.50
N ILE A 134 -3.63 -17.71 -13.59
CA ILE A 134 -3.97 -16.31 -13.32
C ILE A 134 -3.17 -15.84 -12.11
N PRO A 135 -2.06 -15.08 -12.30
CA PRO A 135 -1.26 -14.57 -11.20
C PRO A 135 -2.03 -13.53 -10.38
N VAL A 136 -1.85 -13.61 -9.06
CA VAL A 136 -2.41 -12.66 -8.11
C VAL A 136 -1.28 -11.92 -7.39
N ILE A 137 -1.37 -10.59 -7.30
CA ILE A 137 -0.56 -9.75 -6.41
C ILE A 137 -1.50 -9.16 -5.36
N THR A 138 -1.17 -9.39 -4.09
CA THR A 138 -1.86 -8.74 -2.98
C THR A 138 -1.25 -7.38 -2.68
N LEU A 139 -2.09 -6.43 -2.24
CA LEU A 139 -1.67 -5.07 -1.94
C LEU A 139 -2.35 -4.53 -0.69
N ASN A 140 -1.68 -3.64 0.03
CA ASN A 140 -2.11 -3.01 1.28
C ASN A 140 -2.32 -3.99 2.44
N SER A 141 -3.20 -4.96 2.30
CA SER A 141 -3.35 -6.13 3.16
C SER A 141 -2.95 -7.39 2.41
N ASP A 142 -2.52 -8.42 3.14
CA ASP A 142 -1.97 -9.64 2.57
C ASP A 142 -2.78 -10.88 2.92
N ALA A 143 -2.63 -11.93 2.11
CA ALA A 143 -3.14 -13.29 2.34
C ALA A 143 -1.95 -14.28 2.43
N PRO A 144 -1.17 -14.25 3.54
CA PRO A 144 0.00 -15.10 3.69
C PRO A 144 -0.37 -16.58 3.67
N GLY A 145 0.53 -17.39 3.08
CA GLY A 145 0.32 -18.83 2.87
C GLY A 145 -0.47 -19.19 1.63
N SER A 146 -0.98 -18.22 0.86
CA SER A 146 -1.53 -18.44 -0.47
C SER A 146 -0.42 -18.44 -1.55
N ARG A 147 -0.74 -18.94 -2.73
CA ARG A 147 0.18 -18.98 -3.90
C ARG A 147 0.16 -17.68 -4.72
N ARG A 148 -0.03 -16.55 -4.05
CA ARG A 148 0.10 -15.23 -4.70
C ARG A 148 1.51 -15.02 -5.23
N LEU A 149 1.62 -14.25 -6.31
CA LEU A 149 2.90 -13.97 -6.96
C LEU A 149 3.79 -13.06 -6.10
N ALA A 150 3.20 -12.04 -5.46
CA ALA A 150 3.86 -11.15 -4.53
C ALA A 150 2.84 -10.39 -3.66
N PHE A 151 3.33 -9.80 -2.56
CA PHE A 151 2.64 -8.79 -1.77
C PHE A 151 3.33 -7.45 -1.91
N ILE A 152 2.55 -6.37 -2.07
CA ILE A 152 3.03 -4.98 -2.04
C ILE A 152 2.31 -4.23 -0.93
N GLY A 153 3.07 -3.82 0.07
CA GLY A 153 2.54 -3.10 1.22
C GLY A 153 3.63 -2.73 2.20
N MET A 154 3.26 -2.17 3.33
CA MET A 154 4.20 -1.87 4.41
C MET A 154 4.51 -3.13 5.22
N ASP A 155 5.73 -3.25 5.74
CA ASP A 155 6.02 -4.18 6.84
C ASP A 155 5.31 -3.67 8.11
N ASN A 156 4.07 -4.12 8.28
CA ASN A 156 3.19 -3.61 9.33
C ASN A 156 3.69 -3.96 10.75
N TYR A 157 4.37 -5.10 10.93
CA TYR A 157 4.94 -5.45 12.22
C TYR A 157 6.10 -4.50 12.59
N ARG A 158 7.04 -4.28 11.66
CA ARG A 158 8.12 -3.30 11.86
C ARG A 158 7.61 -1.88 12.01
N ALA A 159 6.53 -1.51 11.34
CA ALA A 159 5.91 -0.20 11.53
C ALA A 159 5.36 -0.03 12.94
N GLY A 160 4.73 -1.07 13.50
CA GLY A 160 4.34 -1.09 14.91
C GLY A 160 5.53 -0.95 15.86
N GLN A 161 6.61 -1.69 15.62
CA GLN A 161 7.86 -1.56 16.38
C GLN A 161 8.44 -0.13 16.29
N THR A 162 8.42 0.46 15.09
CA THR A 162 8.90 1.84 14.87
C THR A 162 8.05 2.85 15.65
N ALA A 163 6.71 2.70 15.64
CA ALA A 163 5.81 3.54 16.42
C ALA A 163 6.10 3.44 17.92
N ALA A 164 6.31 2.23 18.44
CA ALA A 164 6.66 1.99 19.84
C ALA A 164 7.97 2.67 20.22
N GLY A 165 9.02 2.48 19.42
CA GLY A 165 10.33 3.11 19.66
C GLY A 165 10.25 4.63 19.68
N LEU A 166 9.52 5.24 18.73
CA LEU A 166 9.32 6.70 18.70
C LEU A 166 8.50 7.19 19.90
N LEU A 167 7.43 6.47 20.27
CA LEU A 167 6.62 6.86 21.41
C LEU A 167 7.41 6.81 22.72
N ARG A 168 8.27 5.79 22.90
CA ARG A 168 9.18 5.70 24.05
C ARG A 168 10.11 6.91 24.16
N LEU A 169 10.66 7.38 23.04
CA LEU A 169 11.47 8.60 23.02
C LEU A 169 10.69 9.86 23.44
N MET A 170 9.38 9.88 23.17
CA MET A 170 8.50 11.00 23.53
C MET A 170 8.00 10.93 24.98
N LEU A 171 8.08 9.75 25.60
CA LEU A 171 7.65 9.48 26.97
C LEU A 171 8.87 9.04 27.82
N PRO A 172 9.88 9.88 28.03
CA PRO A 172 11.11 9.51 28.73
C PRO A 172 10.88 9.09 30.18
N GLU A 173 9.84 9.62 30.80
CA GLU A 173 9.44 9.26 32.17
C GLU A 173 8.49 8.04 32.24
N GLY A 174 8.23 7.42 31.08
CA GLY A 174 7.21 6.35 30.99
C GLY A 174 5.79 6.89 30.98
N GLY A 175 4.85 6.06 31.44
CA GLY A 175 3.43 6.40 31.57
C GLY A 175 2.49 5.36 30.98
N LYS A 176 1.19 5.67 30.97
CA LYS A 176 0.17 4.77 30.41
C LYS A 176 -0.12 5.08 28.97
N VAL A 177 -0.28 4.05 28.16
CA VAL A 177 -0.60 4.16 26.73
C VAL A 177 -1.83 3.32 26.40
N LEU A 178 -2.79 3.92 25.71
CA LEU A 178 -3.98 3.27 25.17
C LEU A 178 -3.75 2.86 23.72
N PRO A 179 -3.71 1.55 23.38
CA PRO A 179 -3.71 1.09 22.01
C PRO A 179 -5.15 1.02 21.47
N LEU A 180 -5.39 1.63 20.32
CA LEU A 180 -6.63 1.53 19.53
C LEU A 180 -6.35 0.76 18.24
N ALA A 181 -7.25 -0.12 17.85
CA ALA A 181 -7.14 -0.90 16.62
C ALA A 181 -8.49 -0.91 15.87
N GLY A 182 -8.44 -1.10 14.55
CA GLY A 182 -9.63 -1.29 13.74
C GLY A 182 -10.21 -2.69 13.85
N HIS A 183 -10.43 -3.32 12.70
CA HIS A 183 -10.94 -4.69 12.65
C HIS A 183 -9.83 -5.73 12.87
N LEU A 184 -10.06 -6.66 13.79
CA LEU A 184 -9.08 -7.71 14.13
C LEU A 184 -8.88 -8.78 13.03
N ASN A 185 -9.77 -8.86 12.05
CA ASN A 185 -9.60 -9.70 10.86
C ASN A 185 -8.74 -9.02 9.76
N ASN A 186 -8.31 -7.77 9.97
CA ASN A 186 -7.35 -7.10 9.11
C ASN A 186 -5.92 -7.41 9.55
N THR A 187 -5.18 -8.15 8.73
CA THR A 187 -3.80 -8.56 9.02
C THR A 187 -2.87 -7.36 9.23
N ALA A 188 -3.06 -6.27 8.49
CA ALA A 188 -2.23 -5.07 8.64
C ALA A 188 -2.39 -4.44 10.03
N HIS A 189 -3.64 -4.28 10.51
CA HIS A 189 -3.93 -3.72 11.83
C HIS A 189 -3.38 -4.60 12.96
N ASN A 190 -3.57 -5.93 12.84
CA ASN A 190 -3.04 -6.87 13.83
C ASN A 190 -1.52 -6.85 13.90
N ASN A 191 -0.85 -6.84 12.75
CA ASN A 191 0.62 -6.81 12.73
C ASN A 191 1.16 -5.50 13.31
N ARG A 192 0.53 -4.35 13.03
CA ARG A 192 0.89 -3.06 13.64
C ARG A 192 0.72 -3.11 15.16
N LEU A 193 -0.41 -3.64 15.62
CA LEU A 193 -0.70 -3.76 17.05
C LEU A 193 0.31 -4.70 17.75
N ASN A 194 0.55 -5.88 17.19
CA ASN A 194 1.48 -6.87 17.74
C ASN A 194 2.91 -6.31 17.79
N GLY A 195 3.39 -5.72 16.67
CA GLY A 195 4.73 -5.12 16.65
C GLY A 195 4.91 -4.01 17.68
N PHE A 196 3.87 -3.20 17.91
CA PHE A 196 3.87 -2.17 18.95
C PHE A 196 3.91 -2.78 20.36
N MET A 197 3.00 -3.70 20.66
CA MET A 197 2.87 -4.31 21.99
C MET A 197 4.11 -5.14 22.35
N ASP A 198 4.62 -5.94 21.41
CA ASP A 198 5.80 -6.76 21.63
C ASP A 198 7.04 -5.91 21.94
N THR A 199 7.17 -4.76 21.25
CA THR A 199 8.29 -3.84 21.50
C THR A 199 8.17 -3.15 22.87
N ILE A 200 6.98 -2.66 23.23
CA ILE A 200 6.79 -2.03 24.55
C ILE A 200 7.04 -3.03 25.67
N ASN A 201 6.52 -4.26 25.54
CA ASN A 201 6.65 -5.30 26.57
C ASN A 201 8.05 -5.94 26.64
N GLY A 202 8.77 -5.96 25.52
CA GLY A 202 10.08 -6.64 25.40
C GLY A 202 11.28 -5.77 25.76
N GLU A 203 11.15 -4.45 25.74
CA GLU A 203 12.25 -3.54 26.03
C GLU A 203 12.23 -3.06 27.49
N THR A 204 13.41 -3.03 28.10
CA THR A 204 13.63 -2.46 29.45
C THR A 204 14.02 -0.98 29.34
N GLY A 205 13.70 -0.20 30.34
CA GLY A 205 14.07 1.24 30.42
C GLY A 205 12.89 2.08 30.88
N ASN A 206 12.21 2.79 29.98
CA ASN A 206 11.04 3.58 30.36
C ASN A 206 9.88 2.63 30.67
N GLU A 207 9.32 2.73 31.86
CA GLU A 207 8.14 1.94 32.24
C GLU A 207 6.89 2.50 31.54
N ILE A 208 6.57 1.95 30.39
CA ILE A 208 5.30 2.20 29.70
C ILE A 208 4.34 1.05 30.05
N GLU A 209 3.24 1.40 30.71
CA GLU A 209 2.12 0.52 30.97
C GLU A 209 1.13 0.56 29.81
N LEU A 210 0.89 -0.59 29.16
CA LEU A 210 -0.15 -0.68 28.15
C LEU A 210 -1.51 -0.95 28.81
N LEU A 211 -2.47 -0.11 28.54
CA LEU A 211 -3.88 -0.44 28.78
C LEU A 211 -4.30 -1.57 27.83
N ALA A 212 -5.36 -2.30 28.18
CA ALA A 212 -5.94 -3.26 27.26
C ALA A 212 -6.33 -2.57 25.96
N PHE A 213 -5.88 -3.13 24.81
CA PHE A 213 -6.23 -2.57 23.51
C PHE A 213 -7.75 -2.53 23.33
N GLN A 214 -8.24 -1.53 22.60
CA GLN A 214 -9.67 -1.34 22.36
C GLN A 214 -9.94 -1.32 20.84
N PRO A 215 -10.92 -2.12 20.35
CA PRO A 215 -11.32 -2.08 18.96
C PRO A 215 -12.21 -0.86 18.72
N CYS A 216 -11.78 0.03 17.83
CA CYS A 216 -12.56 1.18 17.40
C CYS A 216 -13.24 0.99 16.03
N PHE A 217 -13.01 -0.15 15.36
CA PHE A 217 -13.63 -0.54 14.08
C PHE A 217 -13.46 0.50 12.95
N ASP A 218 -12.32 1.19 12.95
CA ASP A 218 -12.02 2.28 12.01
C ASP A 218 -13.00 3.47 12.06
N ARG A 219 -13.71 3.64 13.18
CA ARG A 219 -14.73 4.66 13.39
C ARG A 219 -14.27 5.71 14.39
N ASP A 220 -14.38 6.98 13.99
CA ASP A 220 -13.99 8.12 14.83
C ASP A 220 -14.88 8.30 16.05
N ASP A 221 -16.19 8.05 15.94
CA ASP A 221 -17.12 8.12 17.07
C ASP A 221 -16.78 7.10 18.17
N TYR A 222 -16.49 5.84 17.81
CA TYR A 222 -16.06 4.84 18.77
C TYR A 222 -14.69 5.19 19.39
N ALA A 223 -13.73 5.61 18.55
CA ALA A 223 -12.42 6.02 19.03
C ALA A 223 -12.51 7.20 20.01
N HIS A 224 -13.41 8.14 19.76
CA HIS A 224 -13.72 9.26 20.65
C HIS A 224 -14.23 8.78 22.01
N GLU A 225 -15.30 7.99 22.02
CA GLU A 225 -15.93 7.49 23.25
C GLU A 225 -14.93 6.67 24.10
N ILE A 226 -14.20 5.75 23.46
CA ILE A 226 -13.17 4.92 24.13
C ILE A 226 -12.08 5.80 24.74
N THR A 227 -11.58 6.77 23.96
CA THR A 227 -10.51 7.67 24.40
C THR A 227 -10.97 8.55 25.56
N GLN A 228 -12.16 9.12 25.46
CA GLN A 228 -12.71 9.96 26.53
C GLN A 228 -12.89 9.18 27.83
N HIS A 229 -13.42 7.95 27.74
CA HIS A 229 -13.55 7.07 28.89
C HIS A 229 -12.18 6.73 29.51
N ALA A 230 -11.20 6.38 28.67
CA ALA A 230 -9.86 6.04 29.13
C ALA A 230 -9.16 7.22 29.83
N LEU A 231 -9.29 8.44 29.28
CA LEU A 231 -8.74 9.67 29.86
C LEU A 231 -9.30 9.99 31.24
N ARG A 232 -10.62 9.78 31.41
CA ARG A 232 -11.30 9.99 32.70
C ARG A 232 -10.94 8.94 33.73
N ALA A 233 -10.83 7.67 33.29
CA ALA A 233 -10.48 6.56 34.16
C ALA A 233 -8.97 6.54 34.53
N ASN A 234 -8.11 7.11 33.72
CA ASN A 234 -6.65 7.11 33.87
C ASN A 234 -6.11 8.55 33.76
N PRO A 235 -6.10 9.33 34.85
CA PRO A 235 -5.56 10.69 34.86
C PRO A 235 -4.08 10.77 34.46
N ASP A 236 -3.35 9.66 34.57
CA ASP A 236 -1.95 9.46 34.22
C ASP A 236 -1.72 8.90 32.81
N LEU A 237 -2.77 8.85 31.96
CA LEU A 237 -2.64 8.46 30.57
C LEU A 237 -1.78 9.48 29.82
N THR A 238 -0.68 9.05 29.20
CA THR A 238 0.30 9.89 28.52
C THR A 238 0.40 9.67 27.02
N GLY A 239 -0.13 8.54 26.52
CA GLY A 239 -0.05 8.21 25.11
C GLY A 239 -1.26 7.46 24.57
N ILE A 240 -1.53 7.63 23.28
CA ILE A 240 -2.53 6.89 22.52
C ILE A 240 -1.87 6.43 21.23
N TYR A 241 -1.95 5.14 20.97
CA TYR A 241 -1.48 4.52 19.74
C TYR A 241 -2.67 4.06 18.89
N VAL A 242 -2.84 4.61 17.70
CA VAL A 242 -3.92 4.26 16.78
C VAL A 242 -3.33 3.45 15.63
N ALA A 243 -3.55 2.12 15.64
CA ALA A 243 -2.99 1.20 14.66
C ALA A 243 -3.74 1.19 13.30
N SER A 244 -4.88 1.89 13.23
CA SER A 244 -5.80 1.90 12.10
C SER A 244 -6.35 3.31 11.83
N ASN A 245 -7.65 3.44 11.47
CA ASN A 245 -8.37 4.72 11.53
C ASN A 245 -8.99 4.93 12.93
N GLY A 246 -9.56 6.13 13.18
CA GLY A 246 -10.11 6.55 14.46
C GLY A 246 -9.31 7.66 15.15
N GLN A 247 -8.22 8.09 14.54
CA GLN A 247 -7.34 9.12 15.10
C GLN A 247 -8.00 10.50 15.22
N VAL A 248 -8.96 10.83 14.35
CA VAL A 248 -9.72 12.08 14.42
C VAL A 248 -10.53 12.11 15.71
N GLY A 249 -11.27 11.05 15.98
CA GLY A 249 -12.03 10.92 17.21
C GLY A 249 -11.18 10.90 18.48
N ALA A 250 -10.06 10.15 18.45
CA ALA A 250 -9.13 10.11 19.58
C ALA A 250 -8.53 11.50 19.88
N CYS A 251 -8.11 12.26 18.85
CA CYS A 251 -7.60 13.61 19.01
C CYS A 251 -8.66 14.58 19.55
N ALA A 252 -9.90 14.48 19.05
CA ALA A 252 -11.01 15.30 19.53
C ALA A 252 -11.28 15.08 21.03
N ALA A 253 -11.32 13.82 21.48
CA ALA A 253 -11.49 13.48 22.88
C ALA A 253 -10.34 14.03 23.76
N VAL A 254 -9.10 13.94 23.28
CA VAL A 254 -7.93 14.51 23.99
C VAL A 254 -8.04 16.02 24.14
N GLU A 255 -8.54 16.74 23.11
CA GLU A 255 -8.71 18.17 23.13
C GLU A 255 -9.87 18.59 24.04
N GLU A 256 -11.02 17.90 23.97
CA GLU A 256 -12.19 18.14 24.83
C GLU A 256 -11.89 17.93 26.32
N GLU A 257 -11.07 16.93 26.67
CA GLU A 257 -10.62 16.69 28.05
C GLU A 257 -9.46 17.62 28.50
N GLY A 258 -9.07 18.60 27.67
CA GLY A 258 -8.02 19.58 27.98
C GLY A 258 -6.63 18.96 28.13
N ARG A 259 -6.38 17.83 27.47
CA ARG A 259 -5.15 17.05 27.57
C ARG A 259 -4.23 17.21 26.35
N LYS A 260 -4.58 18.08 25.39
CA LYS A 260 -3.76 18.39 24.22
C LYS A 260 -2.34 18.81 24.62
N GLY A 261 -1.34 18.25 23.96
CA GLY A 261 0.08 18.45 24.27
C GLY A 261 0.61 17.63 25.44
N LYS A 262 -0.25 17.20 26.38
CA LYS A 262 0.11 16.32 27.49
C LYS A 262 0.04 14.84 27.10
N VAL A 263 -1.00 14.46 26.37
CA VAL A 263 -1.16 13.10 25.81
C VAL A 263 -0.62 13.09 24.38
N LYS A 264 0.28 12.17 24.08
CA LYS A 264 0.89 11.98 22.76
C LYS A 264 0.02 11.06 21.94
N VAL A 265 -0.53 11.52 20.83
CA VAL A 265 -1.30 10.68 19.91
C VAL A 265 -0.45 10.37 18.69
N VAL A 266 -0.32 9.08 18.37
CA VAL A 266 0.43 8.61 17.21
C VAL A 266 -0.45 7.68 16.37
N ALA A 267 -0.34 7.80 15.04
CA ALA A 267 -1.23 7.11 14.12
C ALA A 267 -0.49 6.70 12.84
N PHE A 268 -1.25 6.20 11.90
CA PHE A 268 -0.79 5.83 10.56
C PHE A 268 -1.40 6.74 9.51
N ASP A 269 -0.78 6.70 8.33
CA ASP A 269 -1.23 7.24 7.06
C ASP A 269 -1.17 8.78 6.96
N LEU A 270 -0.52 9.23 5.90
CA LEU A 270 -0.53 10.63 5.52
C LEU A 270 -1.72 10.89 4.59
N ASN A 271 -2.79 11.40 5.16
CA ASN A 271 -3.99 11.82 4.43
C ASN A 271 -4.37 13.26 4.84
N PRO A 272 -5.31 13.94 4.15
CA PRO A 272 -5.64 15.34 4.43
C PRO A 272 -6.03 15.60 5.88
N MET A 273 -6.84 14.73 6.49
CA MET A 273 -7.28 14.90 7.87
C MET A 273 -6.10 14.78 8.85
N ASN A 274 -5.21 13.81 8.64
CA ASN A 274 -4.03 13.64 9.48
C ASN A 274 -3.03 14.78 9.30
N MET A 275 -2.95 15.37 8.10
CA MET A 275 -2.14 16.58 7.89
C MET A 275 -2.65 17.76 8.72
N GLU A 276 -3.96 17.98 8.79
CA GLU A 276 -4.57 19.01 9.64
C GLU A 276 -4.30 18.75 11.13
N LEU A 277 -4.44 17.49 11.58
CA LEU A 277 -4.13 17.11 12.96
C LEU A 277 -2.64 17.26 13.32
N LEU A 278 -1.74 16.99 12.37
CA LEU A 278 -0.31 17.26 12.55
C LEU A 278 -0.02 18.77 12.63
N GLN A 279 -0.63 19.59 11.75
CA GLN A 279 -0.44 21.03 11.75
C GLN A 279 -0.99 21.70 13.01
N SER A 280 -2.07 21.15 13.57
CA SER A 280 -2.65 21.62 14.84
C SER A 280 -1.97 21.07 16.10
N ASP A 281 -0.90 20.29 15.98
CA ASP A 281 -0.24 19.57 17.08
C ASP A 281 -1.17 18.61 17.86
N SER A 282 -2.26 18.15 17.25
CA SER A 282 -3.14 17.14 17.84
C SER A 282 -2.59 15.73 17.64
N LEU A 283 -1.93 15.47 16.49
CA LEU A 283 -1.09 14.29 16.27
C LEU A 283 0.39 14.64 16.46
N SER A 284 1.14 13.74 17.09
CA SER A 284 2.59 13.91 17.30
C SER A 284 3.38 13.54 16.05
N PHE A 285 3.04 12.39 15.44
CA PHE A 285 3.54 11.93 14.14
C PHE A 285 2.59 10.88 13.55
N VAL A 286 2.73 10.63 12.28
CA VAL A 286 2.15 9.46 11.61
C VAL A 286 3.21 8.66 10.88
N LEU A 287 2.99 7.37 10.74
CA LEU A 287 3.78 6.49 9.88
C LEU A 287 3.05 6.35 8.53
N ASP A 288 3.64 6.94 7.49
CA ASP A 288 3.13 6.88 6.13
C ASP A 288 3.63 5.62 5.42
N GLN A 289 2.72 4.88 4.81
CA GLN A 289 2.95 3.61 4.17
C GLN A 289 3.12 3.69 2.64
N LYS A 290 3.20 4.88 2.05
CA LYS A 290 3.28 5.06 0.60
C LYS A 290 2.09 4.43 -0.13
N ALA A 291 0.88 4.74 0.32
CA ALA A 291 -0.36 4.13 -0.16
C ALA A 291 -0.54 4.22 -1.69
N PHE A 292 -0.14 5.35 -2.32
CA PHE A 292 -0.17 5.49 -3.77
C PHE A 292 0.67 4.42 -4.49
N GLU A 293 1.88 4.15 -4.00
CA GLU A 293 2.77 3.13 -4.60
C GLU A 293 2.18 1.72 -4.49
N GLN A 294 1.44 1.45 -3.41
CA GLN A 294 0.78 0.15 -3.20
C GLN A 294 -0.29 -0.12 -4.26
N GLY A 295 -0.98 0.90 -4.73
CA GLY A 295 -1.92 0.78 -5.85
C GLY A 295 -1.25 0.82 -7.21
N TYR A 296 -0.22 1.65 -7.37
CA TYR A 296 0.42 1.91 -8.65
C TYR A 296 1.30 0.76 -9.16
N ARG A 297 2.08 0.13 -8.30
CA ARG A 297 3.06 -0.89 -8.69
C ARG A 297 2.48 -2.25 -9.13
N PRO A 298 1.41 -2.80 -8.48
CA PRO A 298 0.91 -4.13 -8.80
C PRO A 298 0.52 -4.36 -10.26
N PRO A 299 -0.21 -3.44 -10.94
CA PRO A 299 -0.56 -3.62 -12.35
C PRO A 299 0.66 -3.74 -13.28
N PHE A 300 1.73 -2.98 -13.02
CA PHE A 300 2.95 -3.06 -13.81
C PHE A 300 3.69 -4.39 -13.62
N LEU A 301 3.73 -4.90 -12.40
CA LEU A 301 4.36 -6.19 -12.10
C LEU A 301 3.57 -7.34 -12.72
N LEU A 302 2.23 -7.29 -12.70
CA LEU A 302 1.37 -8.26 -13.39
C LEU A 302 1.61 -8.21 -14.90
N PHE A 303 1.66 -7.03 -15.48
CA PHE A 303 1.93 -6.85 -16.90
C PHE A 303 3.32 -7.41 -17.30
N ASP A 304 4.36 -7.09 -16.54
CA ASP A 304 5.72 -7.61 -16.75
C ASP A 304 5.75 -9.13 -16.66
N TYR A 305 5.06 -9.71 -15.68
CA TYR A 305 4.97 -11.16 -15.53
C TYR A 305 4.25 -11.81 -16.73
N LEU A 306 3.13 -11.25 -17.15
CA LEU A 306 2.33 -11.80 -18.26
C LEU A 306 3.04 -11.67 -19.60
N GLN A 307 3.65 -10.51 -19.87
CA GLN A 307 4.30 -10.21 -21.13
C GLN A 307 5.68 -10.84 -21.26
N ASN A 308 6.51 -10.73 -20.21
CA ASN A 308 7.93 -11.05 -20.22
C ASN A 308 8.28 -12.28 -19.39
N LYS A 309 7.31 -12.87 -18.67
CA LYS A 309 7.52 -13.93 -17.68
C LYS A 309 8.51 -13.53 -16.58
N LYS A 310 8.62 -12.24 -16.31
CA LYS A 310 9.49 -11.70 -15.29
C LYS A 310 8.80 -11.78 -13.93
N THR A 311 9.29 -12.65 -13.07
CA THR A 311 8.82 -12.75 -11.68
C THR A 311 9.33 -11.56 -10.86
N PRO A 312 8.56 -11.08 -9.87
CA PRO A 312 9.06 -10.13 -8.88
C PRO A 312 10.34 -10.64 -8.19
N GLU A 313 11.24 -9.72 -7.83
CA GLU A 313 12.53 -10.08 -7.20
C GLU A 313 12.36 -10.76 -5.84
N LYS A 314 11.26 -10.44 -5.14
CA LYS A 314 10.92 -10.99 -3.83
C LYS A 314 9.41 -11.20 -3.75
N GLU A 315 9.00 -12.14 -2.91
CA GLU A 315 7.59 -12.36 -2.59
C GLU A 315 6.99 -11.18 -1.80
N LEU A 316 7.77 -10.58 -0.91
CA LEU A 316 7.37 -9.43 -0.08
C LEU A 316 8.10 -8.18 -0.58
N LEU A 317 7.35 -7.29 -1.22
CA LEU A 317 7.82 -6.03 -1.77
C LEU A 317 7.37 -4.88 -0.87
N TYR A 318 8.09 -4.70 0.23
CA TYR A 318 7.72 -3.68 1.21
C TYR A 318 7.92 -2.26 0.67
N THR A 319 6.94 -1.41 0.96
CA THR A 319 7.07 0.04 0.83
C THR A 319 7.79 0.61 2.05
N ASP A 320 8.39 1.79 1.90
CA ASP A 320 9.09 2.46 3.00
C ASP A 320 8.13 2.85 4.13
N ILE A 321 8.62 2.77 5.36
CA ILE A 321 7.98 3.33 6.55
C ILE A 321 8.49 4.77 6.71
N ALA A 322 7.69 5.76 6.32
CA ALA A 322 8.09 7.15 6.40
C ALA A 322 7.49 7.85 7.63
N ILE A 323 8.34 8.38 8.51
CA ILE A 323 7.89 9.16 9.67
C ILE A 323 7.51 10.56 9.18
N LYS A 324 6.26 10.96 9.42
CA LYS A 324 5.72 12.26 9.05
C LYS A 324 5.29 13.05 10.28
N THR A 325 5.72 14.30 10.30
CA THR A 325 5.40 15.32 11.30
C THR A 325 4.87 16.56 10.60
N LYS A 326 4.45 17.57 11.31
CA LYS A 326 4.01 18.85 10.72
C LYS A 326 5.05 19.52 9.81
N PHE A 327 6.33 19.18 9.95
CA PHE A 327 7.42 19.82 9.21
C PHE A 327 7.75 19.14 7.88
N ASN A 328 7.29 17.92 7.66
CA ASN A 328 7.54 17.13 6.44
C ASN A 328 6.27 16.44 5.90
N SER A 329 5.08 16.98 6.21
CA SER A 329 3.78 16.47 5.78
C SER A 329 3.29 17.20 4.52
N ASP A 330 4.05 17.09 3.41
CA ASP A 330 3.59 17.56 2.10
C ASP A 330 2.45 16.69 1.61
N LYS A 331 1.58 17.25 0.72
CA LYS A 331 0.46 16.49 0.16
C LYS A 331 0.95 15.18 -0.48
N PRO A 332 0.28 14.06 -0.21
CA PRO A 332 0.60 12.80 -0.87
C PRO A 332 0.49 12.90 -2.39
N VAL A 333 1.37 12.22 -3.12
CA VAL A 333 1.27 12.08 -4.57
C VAL A 333 -0.06 11.43 -4.92
N GLY A 334 -0.80 11.99 -5.88
CA GLY A 334 -2.12 11.49 -6.29
C GLY A 334 -3.31 12.18 -5.61
N MET A 335 -3.08 13.23 -4.84
CA MET A 335 -4.10 14.09 -4.23
C MET A 335 -3.98 15.55 -4.73
N GLU A 336 -3.43 15.74 -5.91
CA GLU A 336 -3.34 17.06 -6.58
C GLU A 336 -4.67 17.51 -7.17
#